data_0627aa8770872b434c6a767d2f5a39af
#
_entry.id   0627aa8770872b434c6a767d2f5a39af
#
_cell.length_a   1.000
_cell.length_b   1.000
_cell.length_c   1.000
_cell.angle_alpha   90.00
_cell.angle_beta   90.00
_cell.angle_gamma   90.00
#
_symmetry.space_group_name_H-M   'P 1'
#
loop_
_entity.id
_entity.type
_entity.pdbx_description
1 polymer ?
#
loop_
_entity_poly.entity_id
_entity_poly.type
_entity_poly.pdbx_seq_one_letter_code
_entity_poly.pdbx_strand_id
1 'polypeptide(L)'
;MQYEINETHDPNLESWVESANDPATDFPIQNLPFCVFTHSDQTARIGVGIGDFVLDLNFAVELFDLDRDLADQCKGATIDELLELNVESRAQLRSGLSKFLSRENQFITAHQIILDELLFPQTEVEFLKPATIRNYTDFYCSIFHATNIGSMFRPDNPLLSNYKHIPIGYHGRASSVVISGTPVKRPSGQTNPNDAPNPGFGKSNSLDYELELGAFVAQGNTLGEPINIDDAERYLFGLCLVNDWSARDIQRWEYQPLGPFLAKSFATSISPFVVTMEAMAPFRVPAFERDPSDPQPLPYLHADENNYFGGVNLSLEVFISSQKMREENLAPMKLSHGNARDLYWTMSQMLTHHASNGCNMQAGDLIASGTISGATKDSFGSLIELTWRGTEPLNLPNGETRKFLEDGDEVIMTGSCEREGYRRIGFGNCRGRII
;
A
#
# COMPACT_ATOMS: atom_id res chain seq x y z
N MET A 1 -22.17 -4.74 -3.98
CA MET A 1 -20.93 -4.00 -3.62
C MET A 1 -21.18 -3.34 -2.29
N GLN A 2 -20.29 -3.54 -1.32
CA GLN A 2 -20.47 -2.99 0.04
C GLN A 2 -20.27 -1.46 0.08
N TYR A 3 -19.50 -0.91 -0.86
CA TYR A 3 -19.26 0.52 -0.98
C TYR A 3 -19.95 1.04 -2.24
N GLU A 4 -20.96 1.88 -2.04
CA GLU A 4 -21.74 2.44 -3.14
C GLU A 4 -21.08 3.69 -3.72
N ILE A 5 -21.19 3.83 -5.04
CA ILE A 5 -20.84 5.09 -5.72
C ILE A 5 -21.96 6.10 -5.40
N ASN A 6 -21.61 7.25 -4.85
CA ASN A 6 -22.54 8.30 -4.41
C ASN A 6 -22.03 9.68 -4.84
N GLU A 7 -22.67 10.74 -4.32
CA GLU A 7 -22.35 12.14 -4.64
C GLU A 7 -20.89 12.53 -4.38
N THR A 8 -20.19 11.88 -3.43
CA THR A 8 -18.77 12.17 -3.14
C THR A 8 -17.82 11.73 -4.26
N HIS A 9 -18.32 11.01 -5.25
CA HIS A 9 -17.57 10.53 -6.41
C HIS A 9 -17.89 11.30 -7.69
N ASP A 10 -18.80 12.30 -7.63
CA ASP A 10 -19.16 13.11 -8.80
C ASP A 10 -17.89 13.76 -9.38
N PRO A 11 -17.55 13.48 -10.66
CA PRO A 11 -16.36 14.05 -11.29
C PRO A 11 -16.40 15.58 -11.46
N ASN A 12 -17.59 16.18 -11.36
CA ASN A 12 -17.78 17.62 -11.46
C ASN A 12 -17.67 18.35 -10.11
N LEU A 13 -17.58 17.60 -9.00
CA LEU A 13 -17.40 18.18 -7.69
C LEU A 13 -16.01 18.84 -7.59
N GLU A 14 -16.00 20.15 -7.32
CA GLU A 14 -14.81 20.96 -7.14
C GLU A 14 -14.59 21.33 -5.66
N SER A 15 -13.32 21.40 -5.27
CA SER A 15 -12.92 21.88 -3.94
C SER A 15 -12.65 23.39 -3.96
N TRP A 16 -12.82 24.03 -2.80
CA TRP A 16 -12.28 25.38 -2.57
C TRP A 16 -10.74 25.39 -2.46
N VAL A 17 -10.11 24.22 -2.27
CA VAL A 17 -8.65 24.05 -2.36
C VAL A 17 -8.28 23.91 -3.84
N GLU A 18 -7.76 24.98 -4.45
CA GLU A 18 -7.56 25.06 -5.91
C GLU A 18 -6.70 23.91 -6.47
N SER A 19 -5.61 23.53 -5.78
CA SER A 19 -4.73 22.43 -6.24
C SER A 19 -5.43 21.05 -6.26
N ALA A 20 -6.53 20.88 -5.53
CA ALA A 20 -7.34 19.66 -5.57
C ALA A 20 -8.16 19.52 -6.86
N ASN A 21 -8.30 20.60 -7.64
CA ASN A 21 -9.04 20.60 -8.90
C ASN A 21 -8.15 20.30 -10.11
N ASP A 22 -6.82 20.27 -9.93
CA ASP A 22 -5.89 19.87 -10.99
C ASP A 22 -6.19 18.41 -11.40
N PRO A 23 -6.37 18.13 -12.71
CA PRO A 23 -6.58 16.77 -13.20
C PRO A 23 -5.46 15.78 -12.87
N ALA A 24 -4.24 16.28 -12.66
CA ALA A 24 -3.05 15.45 -12.35
C ALA A 24 -2.84 15.21 -10.84
N THR A 25 -3.61 15.87 -9.98
CA THR A 25 -3.46 15.70 -8.53
C THR A 25 -3.73 14.27 -8.09
N ASP A 26 -3.00 13.79 -7.08
CA ASP A 26 -3.30 12.54 -6.40
C ASP A 26 -4.50 12.68 -5.46
N PHE A 27 -4.78 13.89 -4.97
CA PHE A 27 -5.73 14.11 -3.90
C PHE A 27 -6.86 15.10 -4.28
N PRO A 28 -7.67 14.76 -5.32
CA PRO A 28 -8.90 15.51 -5.56
C PRO A 28 -9.89 15.28 -4.41
N ILE A 29 -10.94 16.12 -4.34
CA ILE A 29 -12.01 15.99 -3.34
C ILE A 29 -12.72 14.62 -3.37
N GLN A 30 -12.62 13.88 -4.46
CA GLN A 30 -13.13 12.52 -4.60
C GLN A 30 -12.25 11.47 -3.89
N ASN A 31 -11.01 11.80 -3.50
CA ASN A 31 -10.09 10.86 -2.82
C ASN A 31 -10.22 10.96 -1.29
N LEU A 32 -9.69 12.02 -0.71
CA LEU A 32 -9.68 12.31 0.72
C LEU A 32 -8.99 11.21 1.57
N PRO A 33 -7.74 10.82 1.26
CA PRO A 33 -7.04 9.80 2.02
C PRO A 33 -6.63 10.34 3.39
N PHE A 34 -6.64 9.45 4.40
CA PHE A 34 -6.17 9.79 5.73
C PHE A 34 -4.66 9.64 5.86
N CYS A 35 -4.06 10.50 6.66
CA CYS A 35 -2.65 10.44 7.06
C CYS A 35 -2.48 10.89 8.51
N VAL A 36 -1.26 10.77 9.02
CA VAL A 36 -0.86 11.40 10.30
C VAL A 36 0.34 12.26 10.02
N PHE A 37 0.34 13.46 10.58
CA PHE A 37 1.41 14.43 10.37
C PHE A 37 1.74 15.22 11.63
N THR A 38 2.94 15.81 11.64
CA THR A 38 3.32 16.88 12.56
C THR A 38 3.74 18.11 11.78
N HIS A 39 3.65 19.25 12.42
CA HIS A 39 4.16 20.51 11.93
C HIS A 39 5.13 21.13 12.98
N SER A 40 5.37 22.43 12.95
CA SER A 40 6.32 23.13 13.80
C SER A 40 6.20 22.87 15.31
N ASP A 41 5.00 22.54 15.80
CA ASP A 41 4.71 22.24 17.21
C ASP A 41 4.99 20.78 17.62
N GLN A 42 5.39 19.92 16.68
CA GLN A 42 5.69 18.50 16.88
C GLN A 42 4.51 17.67 17.45
N THR A 43 3.28 18.20 17.38
CA THR A 43 2.08 17.50 17.82
C THR A 43 1.56 16.63 16.67
N ALA A 44 1.43 15.32 16.90
CA ALA A 44 0.85 14.41 15.92
C ALA A 44 -0.66 14.62 15.80
N ARG A 45 -1.16 14.68 14.56
CA ARG A 45 -2.57 14.93 14.24
C ARG A 45 -3.00 14.06 13.07
N ILE A 46 -4.28 13.71 13.06
CA ILE A 46 -4.91 13.09 11.91
C ILE A 46 -5.10 14.16 10.83
N GLY A 47 -4.69 13.85 9.61
CA GLY A 47 -4.86 14.70 8.45
C GLY A 47 -5.61 14.01 7.31
N VAL A 48 -6.14 14.83 6.41
CA VAL A 48 -6.74 14.39 5.15
C VAL A 48 -6.00 15.04 3.99
N GLY A 49 -5.51 14.25 3.05
CA GLY A 49 -4.85 14.76 1.83
C GLY A 49 -5.86 15.43 0.91
N ILE A 50 -5.57 16.67 0.49
CA ILE A 50 -6.39 17.46 -0.43
C ILE A 50 -5.50 18.37 -1.30
N GLY A 51 -5.40 18.11 -2.60
CA GLY A 51 -4.47 18.81 -3.48
C GLY A 51 -3.03 18.74 -2.97
N ASP A 52 -2.36 19.88 -2.87
CA ASP A 52 -0.99 19.98 -2.33
C ASP A 52 -0.94 20.14 -0.81
N PHE A 53 -2.07 19.98 -0.12
CA PHE A 53 -2.21 20.25 1.30
C PHE A 53 -2.64 19.01 2.10
N VAL A 54 -2.46 19.12 3.41
CA VAL A 54 -3.07 18.26 4.44
C VAL A 54 -4.05 19.12 5.22
N LEU A 55 -5.32 18.70 5.27
CA LEU A 55 -6.32 19.26 6.15
C LEU A 55 -6.11 18.68 7.56
N ASP A 56 -5.99 19.53 8.60
CA ASP A 56 -6.01 19.12 10.00
C ASP A 56 -7.42 18.66 10.39
N LEU A 57 -7.62 17.33 10.44
CA LEU A 57 -8.92 16.75 10.74
C LEU A 57 -9.32 17.04 12.20
N ASN A 58 -8.37 17.02 13.14
CA ASN A 58 -8.63 17.28 14.56
C ASN A 58 -9.30 18.64 14.79
N PHE A 59 -9.00 19.61 13.93
CA PHE A 59 -9.57 20.95 13.97
C PHE A 59 -10.82 21.06 13.08
N ALA A 60 -10.76 20.50 11.89
CA ALA A 60 -11.81 20.66 10.87
C ALA A 60 -13.14 20.02 11.29
N VAL A 61 -13.11 18.90 12.04
CA VAL A 61 -14.34 18.21 12.47
C VAL A 61 -15.26 19.06 13.36
N GLU A 62 -14.72 20.08 14.00
CA GLU A 62 -15.53 21.03 14.78
C GLU A 62 -16.33 22.02 13.90
N LEU A 63 -16.03 22.08 12.61
CA LEU A 63 -16.56 23.06 11.67
C LEU A 63 -17.61 22.49 10.71
N PHE A 64 -17.83 21.18 10.70
CA PHE A 64 -18.86 20.56 9.89
C PHE A 64 -19.83 19.71 10.71
N ASP A 65 -21.01 19.51 10.15
CA ASP A 65 -22.12 18.87 10.83
C ASP A 65 -21.90 17.34 10.91
N LEU A 66 -21.31 16.91 12.02
CA LEU A 66 -21.16 15.50 12.38
C LEU A 66 -21.78 15.25 13.74
N ASP A 67 -22.19 14.01 13.96
CA ASP A 67 -22.50 13.53 15.31
C ASP A 67 -21.30 13.76 16.23
N ARG A 68 -21.53 14.16 17.48
CA ARG A 68 -20.48 14.52 18.42
C ARG A 68 -19.54 13.36 18.73
N ASP A 69 -20.10 12.16 18.90
CA ASP A 69 -19.29 10.99 19.22
C ASP A 69 -18.39 10.63 18.04
N LEU A 70 -18.88 10.76 16.79
CA LEU A 70 -18.09 10.58 15.59
C LEU A 70 -17.00 11.66 15.44
N ALA A 71 -17.34 12.92 15.74
CA ALA A 71 -16.36 14.01 15.69
C ALA A 71 -15.24 13.81 16.73
N ASP A 72 -15.55 13.31 17.93
CA ASP A 72 -14.53 13.02 18.95
C ASP A 72 -13.62 11.86 18.54
N GLN A 73 -14.14 10.83 17.85
CA GLN A 73 -13.33 9.72 17.28
C GLN A 73 -12.41 10.15 16.12
N CYS A 74 -12.71 11.29 15.49
CA CYS A 74 -11.87 11.87 14.44
C CYS A 74 -10.67 12.67 14.96
N LYS A 75 -10.49 12.78 16.28
CA LYS A 75 -9.42 13.52 16.92
C LYS A 75 -8.41 12.55 17.52
N GLY A 76 -7.13 12.72 17.22
CA GLY A 76 -6.11 11.84 17.76
C GLY A 76 -4.73 12.08 17.17
N ALA A 77 -3.78 11.31 17.67
CA ALA A 77 -2.40 11.27 17.19
C ALA A 77 -2.17 10.15 16.15
N THR A 78 -3.18 9.30 15.93
CA THR A 78 -3.20 8.20 14.94
C THR A 78 -4.64 7.99 14.48
N ILE A 79 -4.82 7.28 13.36
CA ILE A 79 -6.17 6.94 12.87
C ILE A 79 -6.74 5.70 13.58
N ASP A 80 -6.19 5.26 14.70
CA ASP A 80 -6.58 3.99 15.35
C ASP A 80 -8.09 3.96 15.68
N GLU A 81 -8.67 5.07 16.16
CA GLU A 81 -10.09 5.15 16.43
C GLU A 81 -10.94 5.19 15.15
N LEU A 82 -10.43 5.79 14.07
CA LEU A 82 -11.11 5.75 12.77
C LEU A 82 -11.19 4.33 12.20
N LEU A 83 -10.18 3.50 12.47
CA LEU A 83 -10.18 2.10 12.04
C LEU A 83 -11.30 1.29 12.70
N GLU A 84 -11.73 1.66 13.91
CA GLU A 84 -12.82 1.00 14.63
C GLU A 84 -14.23 1.45 14.15
N LEU A 85 -14.33 2.47 13.28
CA LEU A 85 -15.61 2.93 12.75
C LEU A 85 -16.25 1.85 11.86
N ASN A 86 -17.57 1.70 12.01
CA ASN A 86 -18.36 0.91 11.07
C ASN A 86 -18.48 1.61 9.71
N VAL A 87 -18.97 0.88 8.70
CA VAL A 87 -19.08 1.38 7.31
C VAL A 87 -19.97 2.62 7.23
N GLU A 88 -21.06 2.66 7.98
CA GLU A 88 -22.02 3.77 8.01
C GLU A 88 -21.37 5.06 8.57
N SER A 89 -20.63 4.95 9.66
CA SER A 89 -19.90 6.08 10.26
C SER A 89 -18.78 6.59 9.35
N ARG A 90 -18.07 5.70 8.68
CA ARG A 90 -17.06 6.08 7.67
C ARG A 90 -17.69 6.82 6.49
N ALA A 91 -18.85 6.36 6.01
CA ALA A 91 -19.59 7.02 4.94
C ALA A 91 -20.09 8.41 5.37
N GLN A 92 -20.55 8.58 6.62
CA GLN A 92 -20.94 9.88 7.18
C GLN A 92 -19.74 10.84 7.25
N LEU A 93 -18.60 10.38 7.77
CA LEU A 93 -17.38 11.18 7.84
C LEU A 93 -16.93 11.63 6.43
N ARG A 94 -16.91 10.70 5.46
CA ARG A 94 -16.57 11.01 4.07
C ARG A 94 -17.54 12.04 3.47
N SER A 95 -18.84 11.89 3.66
CA SER A 95 -19.85 12.86 3.18
C SER A 95 -19.67 14.23 3.84
N GLY A 96 -19.40 14.28 5.15
CA GLY A 96 -19.10 15.50 5.89
C GLY A 96 -17.87 16.22 5.35
N LEU A 97 -16.76 15.50 5.18
CA LEU A 97 -15.51 16.02 4.59
C LEU A 97 -15.73 16.55 3.18
N SER A 98 -16.43 15.80 2.33
CA SER A 98 -16.72 16.19 0.95
C SER A 98 -17.53 17.49 0.89
N LYS A 99 -18.58 17.61 1.72
CA LYS A 99 -19.37 18.84 1.82
C LYS A 99 -18.56 20.02 2.37
N PHE A 100 -17.74 19.78 3.39
CA PHE A 100 -16.89 20.81 3.99
C PHE A 100 -15.87 21.35 2.98
N LEU A 101 -15.24 20.48 2.20
CA LEU A 101 -14.23 20.83 1.21
C LEU A 101 -14.80 21.29 -0.13
N SER A 102 -16.11 21.16 -0.35
CA SER A 102 -16.76 21.59 -1.58
C SER A 102 -16.66 23.11 -1.77
N ARG A 103 -16.42 23.54 -3.02
CA ARG A 103 -16.46 24.96 -3.44
C ARG A 103 -17.81 25.63 -3.14
N GLU A 104 -18.88 24.85 -3.02
CA GLU A 104 -20.21 25.35 -2.68
C GLU A 104 -20.40 25.68 -1.20
N ASN A 105 -19.41 25.34 -0.35
CA ASN A 105 -19.47 25.60 1.08
C ASN A 105 -19.36 27.10 1.39
N GLN A 106 -20.49 27.73 1.71
CA GLN A 106 -20.58 29.17 1.99
C GLN A 106 -19.86 29.59 3.28
N PHE A 107 -19.68 28.69 4.24
CA PHE A 107 -18.96 28.98 5.48
C PHE A 107 -17.51 29.35 5.21
N ILE A 108 -16.85 28.61 4.36
CA ILE A 108 -15.43 28.81 3.99
C ILE A 108 -15.25 30.16 3.31
N THR A 109 -16.14 30.51 2.38
CA THR A 109 -16.09 31.78 1.64
C THR A 109 -16.20 33.01 2.57
N ALA A 110 -16.86 32.86 3.72
CA ALA A 110 -17.02 33.94 4.70
C ALA A 110 -15.90 34.04 5.75
N HIS A 111 -15.06 32.97 5.92
CA HIS A 111 -14.12 32.83 7.03
C HIS A 111 -12.69 32.50 6.57
N GLN A 112 -12.18 33.15 5.55
CA GLN A 112 -10.87 32.89 4.93
C GLN A 112 -9.68 32.89 5.92
N ILE A 113 -9.79 33.58 7.05
CA ILE A 113 -8.75 33.64 8.10
C ILE A 113 -8.56 32.28 8.80
N ILE A 114 -9.61 31.43 8.85
CA ILE A 114 -9.54 30.11 9.48
C ILE A 114 -8.82 29.09 8.59
N LEU A 115 -8.77 29.35 7.29
CA LEU A 115 -8.18 28.41 6.31
C LEU A 115 -6.68 28.21 6.49
N ASP A 116 -5.96 29.27 6.87
CA ASP A 116 -4.52 29.21 7.14
C ASP A 116 -4.20 28.38 8.40
N GLU A 117 -5.18 28.15 9.26
CA GLU A 117 -5.05 27.32 10.46
C GLU A 117 -5.44 25.85 10.22
N LEU A 118 -6.12 25.56 9.09
CA LEU A 118 -6.65 24.24 8.75
C LEU A 118 -5.80 23.48 7.74
N LEU A 119 -5.13 24.18 6.83
CA LEU A 119 -4.40 23.59 5.71
C LEU A 119 -2.90 23.78 5.86
N PHE A 120 -2.19 22.68 5.81
CA PHE A 120 -0.73 22.66 5.86
C PHE A 120 -0.19 22.16 4.52
N PRO A 121 0.74 22.90 3.86
CA PRO A 121 1.41 22.38 2.66
C PRO A 121 2.07 21.03 2.95
N GLN A 122 1.89 20.06 2.08
CA GLN A 122 2.50 18.72 2.26
C GLN A 122 4.05 18.77 2.35
N THR A 123 4.65 19.81 1.78
CA THR A 123 6.10 20.04 1.82
C THR A 123 6.61 20.60 3.15
N GLU A 124 5.73 21.06 4.03
CA GLU A 124 6.05 21.70 5.30
C GLU A 124 5.69 20.83 6.51
N VAL A 125 5.13 19.65 6.27
CA VAL A 125 4.77 18.69 7.32
C VAL A 125 5.72 17.50 7.33
N GLU A 126 5.86 16.88 8.50
CA GLU A 126 6.49 15.57 8.65
C GLU A 126 5.40 14.51 8.78
N PHE A 127 5.37 13.55 7.86
CA PHE A 127 4.43 12.44 7.93
C PHE A 127 4.91 11.37 8.91
N LEU A 128 3.96 10.83 9.65
CA LEU A 128 4.16 9.74 10.59
C LEU A 128 3.41 8.47 10.09
N LYS A 129 3.64 7.34 10.77
CA LYS A 129 2.82 6.14 10.51
C LYS A 129 1.36 6.47 10.81
N PRO A 130 0.44 6.16 9.88
CA PRO A 130 -0.96 6.57 10.04
C PRO A 130 -1.65 5.89 11.21
N ALA A 131 -1.26 4.66 11.55
CA ALA A 131 -1.84 3.86 12.61
C ALA A 131 -0.79 3.15 13.45
N THR A 132 -1.19 2.67 14.62
CA THR A 132 -0.43 1.69 15.40
C THR A 132 -0.49 0.34 14.71
N ILE A 133 0.57 -0.04 13.98
CA ILE A 133 0.64 -1.34 13.32
C ILE A 133 0.93 -2.41 14.38
N ARG A 134 -0.11 -3.17 14.76
CA ARG A 134 -0.04 -4.20 15.82
C ARG A 134 0.63 -5.45 15.32
N ASN A 135 0.18 -5.94 14.17
CA ASN A 135 0.71 -7.11 13.50
C ASN A 135 0.92 -6.80 12.01
N TYR A 136 1.82 -7.56 11.39
CA TYR A 136 2.09 -7.46 9.96
C TYR A 136 2.12 -8.85 9.36
N THR A 137 1.32 -9.07 8.33
CA THR A 137 1.33 -10.31 7.55
C THR A 137 1.54 -9.94 6.09
N ASP A 138 2.53 -10.56 5.48
CA ASP A 138 2.82 -10.40 4.07
C ASP A 138 2.44 -11.66 3.31
N PHE A 139 1.67 -11.48 2.23
CA PHE A 139 1.20 -12.54 1.36
C PHE A 139 2.08 -12.69 0.11
N TYR A 140 1.71 -13.59 -0.76
CA TYR A 140 2.43 -13.93 -2.00
C TYR A 140 1.44 -14.10 -3.15
N CYS A 141 0.63 -13.05 -3.43
CA CYS A 141 -0.60 -13.19 -4.19
C CYS A 141 -0.50 -12.91 -5.69
N SER A 142 0.67 -12.49 -6.23
CA SER A 142 0.86 -12.38 -7.68
C SER A 142 1.36 -13.70 -8.27
N ILE A 143 0.56 -14.31 -9.14
CA ILE A 143 0.95 -15.56 -9.82
C ILE A 143 2.15 -15.33 -10.75
N PHE A 144 2.27 -14.15 -11.34
CA PHE A 144 3.38 -13.79 -12.21
C PHE A 144 4.69 -13.73 -11.42
N HIS A 145 4.71 -13.01 -10.29
CA HIS A 145 5.86 -12.96 -9.40
C HIS A 145 6.24 -14.37 -8.92
N ALA A 146 5.26 -15.12 -8.43
CA ALA A 146 5.48 -16.48 -7.93
C ALA A 146 6.05 -17.42 -9.00
N THR A 147 5.59 -17.30 -10.24
CA THR A 147 6.10 -18.06 -11.38
C THR A 147 7.51 -17.65 -11.75
N ASN A 148 7.79 -16.34 -11.80
CA ASN A 148 9.13 -15.83 -12.13
C ASN A 148 10.17 -16.28 -11.10
N ILE A 149 9.89 -16.05 -9.81
CA ILE A 149 10.76 -16.48 -8.71
C ILE A 149 10.92 -18.01 -8.71
N GLY A 150 9.81 -18.72 -8.87
CA GLY A 150 9.82 -20.18 -8.96
C GLY A 150 10.68 -20.68 -10.11
N SER A 151 10.56 -20.09 -11.30
CA SER A 151 11.35 -20.46 -12.49
C SER A 151 12.85 -20.25 -12.28
N MET A 152 13.24 -19.22 -11.52
CA MET A 152 14.65 -18.96 -11.18
C MET A 152 15.24 -19.98 -10.19
N PHE A 153 14.43 -20.56 -9.31
CA PHE A 153 14.89 -21.42 -8.21
C PHE A 153 14.46 -22.89 -8.35
N ARG A 154 13.35 -23.15 -9.07
CA ARG A 154 12.73 -24.46 -9.26
C ARG A 154 12.17 -24.58 -10.68
N PRO A 155 13.02 -24.54 -11.74
CA PRO A 155 12.57 -24.44 -13.13
C PRO A 155 11.61 -25.56 -13.56
N ASP A 156 11.76 -26.76 -12.99
CA ASP A 156 10.90 -27.92 -13.30
C ASP A 156 9.52 -27.85 -12.63
N ASN A 157 9.36 -27.04 -11.57
CA ASN A 157 8.10 -26.84 -10.85
C ASN A 157 8.06 -25.44 -10.25
N PRO A 158 7.79 -24.40 -11.06
CA PRO A 158 7.82 -23.01 -10.59
C PRO A 158 6.83 -22.70 -9.46
N LEU A 159 5.61 -23.18 -9.58
CA LEU A 159 4.57 -22.98 -8.57
C LEU A 159 4.42 -24.21 -7.67
N LEU A 160 4.43 -23.99 -6.36
CA LEU A 160 4.11 -25.04 -5.40
C LEU A 160 2.65 -25.48 -5.54
N SER A 161 2.37 -26.77 -5.25
CA SER A 161 1.05 -27.37 -5.48
C SER A 161 -0.11 -26.70 -4.76
N ASN A 162 0.16 -26.02 -3.64
CA ASN A 162 -0.85 -25.30 -2.85
C ASN A 162 -1.09 -23.85 -3.30
N TYR A 163 -0.26 -23.28 -4.18
CA TYR A 163 -0.30 -21.86 -4.56
C TYR A 163 -1.68 -21.42 -5.07
N LYS A 164 -2.27 -22.22 -5.96
CA LYS A 164 -3.57 -21.93 -6.58
C LYS A 164 -4.77 -22.27 -5.71
N HIS A 165 -4.55 -22.84 -4.53
CA HIS A 165 -5.59 -23.27 -3.60
C HIS A 165 -5.78 -22.34 -2.42
N ILE A 166 -4.70 -21.71 -1.94
CA ILE A 166 -4.70 -20.83 -0.77
C ILE A 166 -3.86 -19.57 -1.03
N PRO A 167 -4.25 -18.41 -0.48
CA PRO A 167 -3.33 -17.30 -0.30
C PRO A 167 -2.19 -17.71 0.64
N ILE A 168 -0.95 -17.71 0.16
CA ILE A 168 0.22 -18.03 0.97
C ILE A 168 0.74 -16.74 1.59
N GLY A 169 1.04 -16.74 2.88
CA GLY A 169 1.60 -15.59 3.58
C GLY A 169 2.57 -16.01 4.68
N TYR A 170 3.31 -15.04 5.19
CA TYR A 170 4.18 -15.20 6.35
C TYR A 170 3.95 -14.06 7.35
N HIS A 171 4.28 -14.30 8.63
CA HIS A 171 4.21 -13.27 9.65
C HIS A 171 5.42 -12.36 9.56
N GLY A 172 5.19 -11.13 9.11
CA GLY A 172 6.19 -10.08 9.03
C GLY A 172 6.48 -9.44 10.39
N ARG A 173 7.48 -8.56 10.42
CA ARG A 173 7.88 -7.86 11.64
C ARG A 173 7.25 -6.47 11.71
N ALA A 174 6.15 -6.31 12.45
CA ALA A 174 5.44 -5.02 12.58
C ALA A 174 6.33 -3.89 13.11
N SER A 175 7.28 -4.18 14.03
CA SER A 175 8.14 -3.15 14.62
C SER A 175 9.14 -2.51 13.65
N SER A 176 9.42 -3.12 12.51
CA SER A 176 10.28 -2.58 11.45
C SER A 176 9.52 -2.02 10.26
N VAL A 177 8.21 -1.88 10.36
CA VAL A 177 7.42 -1.07 9.42
C VAL A 177 7.71 0.41 9.69
N VAL A 178 8.19 1.12 8.68
CA VAL A 178 8.60 2.52 8.73
C VAL A 178 7.85 3.35 7.68
N ILE A 179 7.76 4.66 7.93
CA ILE A 179 7.10 5.57 7.00
C ILE A 179 8.01 5.90 5.79
N SER A 180 7.39 6.17 4.65
CA SER A 180 8.03 6.69 3.44
C SER A 180 9.02 7.82 3.75
N GLY A 181 10.20 7.79 3.13
CA GLY A 181 11.30 8.74 3.38
C GLY A 181 12.27 8.31 4.47
N THR A 182 11.94 7.32 5.31
CA THR A 182 12.88 6.77 6.28
C THR A 182 14.05 6.09 5.57
N PRO A 183 15.32 6.43 5.88
CA PRO A 183 16.48 5.76 5.32
C PRO A 183 16.53 4.28 5.72
N VAL A 184 16.87 3.41 4.77
CA VAL A 184 16.95 1.96 4.98
C VAL A 184 18.40 1.54 5.06
N LYS A 185 18.79 1.05 6.23
CA LYS A 185 20.14 0.54 6.44
C LYS A 185 20.30 -0.85 5.80
N ARG A 186 21.35 -1.02 4.95
CA ARG A 186 21.66 -2.32 4.36
C ARG A 186 21.87 -3.38 5.46
N PRO A 187 21.06 -4.48 5.45
CA PRO A 187 21.14 -5.50 6.49
C PRO A 187 22.38 -6.37 6.36
N SER A 188 22.74 -6.99 7.47
CA SER A 188 23.74 -8.06 7.52
C SER A 188 23.10 -9.36 7.98
N GLY A 189 23.59 -10.47 7.44
CA GLY A 189 23.11 -11.81 7.79
C GLY A 189 24.07 -12.90 7.34
N GLN A 190 23.66 -14.15 7.59
CA GLN A 190 24.37 -15.29 7.03
C GLN A 190 24.01 -15.47 5.56
N THR A 191 25.02 -15.75 4.76
CA THR A 191 24.86 -16.11 3.36
C THR A 191 25.75 -17.31 3.05
N ASN A 192 25.34 -18.13 2.09
CA ASN A 192 26.15 -19.24 1.60
C ASN A 192 26.20 -19.24 0.06
N PRO A 193 26.98 -18.32 -0.55
CA PRO A 193 27.16 -18.31 -1.98
C PRO A 193 27.92 -19.61 -2.42
N ASN A 194 27.47 -20.21 -3.51
CA ASN A 194 28.08 -21.40 -4.10
C ASN A 194 28.12 -22.66 -3.21
N ASP A 195 27.18 -22.75 -2.27
CA ASP A 195 27.05 -23.90 -1.36
C ASP A 195 28.39 -24.27 -0.68
N ALA A 196 29.13 -23.24 -0.24
CA ALA A 196 30.40 -23.41 0.45
C ALA A 196 30.26 -24.27 1.72
N PRO A 197 31.32 -24.98 2.17
CA PRO A 197 31.24 -25.81 3.38
C PRO A 197 30.81 -25.06 4.64
N ASN A 198 31.09 -23.76 4.72
CA ASN A 198 30.69 -22.90 5.83
C ASN A 198 30.04 -21.62 5.30
N PRO A 199 28.92 -21.16 5.89
CA PRO A 199 28.35 -19.87 5.56
C PRO A 199 29.24 -18.72 6.04
N GLY A 200 29.11 -17.56 5.38
CA GLY A 200 29.69 -16.31 5.82
C GLY A 200 28.66 -15.42 6.53
N PHE A 201 29.13 -14.43 7.28
CA PHE A 201 28.29 -13.37 7.83
C PHE A 201 28.80 -12.00 7.35
N GLY A 202 27.89 -11.17 6.81
CA GLY A 202 28.24 -9.85 6.31
C GLY A 202 27.03 -9.07 5.78
N LYS A 203 27.30 -7.88 5.20
CA LYS A 203 26.28 -7.09 4.52
C LYS A 203 25.71 -7.84 3.33
N SER A 204 24.40 -7.73 3.10
CA SER A 204 23.76 -8.26 1.90
C SER A 204 24.33 -7.62 0.63
N ASN A 205 24.64 -8.45 -0.36
CA ASN A 205 25.07 -8.04 -1.70
C ASN A 205 23.93 -8.06 -2.73
N SER A 206 22.74 -8.50 -2.32
CA SER A 206 21.59 -8.67 -3.22
C SER A 206 20.34 -8.02 -2.60
N LEU A 207 20.47 -6.72 -2.26
CA LEU A 207 19.35 -5.95 -1.71
C LEU A 207 18.39 -5.56 -2.84
N ASP A 208 17.10 -5.75 -2.59
CA ASP A 208 16.00 -5.59 -3.54
C ASP A 208 14.83 -4.83 -2.91
N TYR A 209 13.90 -4.39 -3.73
CA TYR A 209 12.59 -3.88 -3.35
C TYR A 209 11.49 -4.85 -3.79
N GLU A 210 10.33 -4.74 -3.17
CA GLU A 210 9.09 -5.40 -3.60
C GLU A 210 7.96 -4.38 -3.62
N LEU A 211 7.38 -4.17 -4.81
CA LEU A 211 6.20 -3.31 -5.02
C LEU A 211 4.95 -4.04 -4.55
N GLU A 212 4.27 -3.50 -3.56
CA GLU A 212 3.11 -4.11 -2.94
C GLU A 212 2.02 -3.09 -2.56
N LEU A 213 0.84 -3.61 -2.24
CA LEU A 213 -0.21 -2.90 -1.54
C LEU A 213 -0.37 -3.44 -0.13
N GLY A 214 -0.59 -2.54 0.83
CA GLY A 214 -0.96 -2.87 2.20
C GLY A 214 -2.40 -2.48 2.48
N ALA A 215 -3.17 -3.39 3.05
CA ALA A 215 -4.51 -3.11 3.56
C ALA A 215 -4.47 -2.97 5.08
N PHE A 216 -4.99 -1.87 5.61
CA PHE A 216 -5.24 -1.73 7.06
C PHE A 216 -6.53 -2.44 7.43
N VAL A 217 -6.44 -3.32 8.42
CA VAL A 217 -7.62 -3.95 9.01
C VAL A 217 -8.38 -2.91 9.83
N ALA A 218 -9.67 -2.83 9.61
CA ALA A 218 -10.61 -2.01 10.39
C ALA A 218 -10.96 -2.73 11.71
N GLN A 219 -12.24 -2.86 12.01
CA GLN A 219 -12.68 -3.67 13.17
C GLN A 219 -12.09 -5.07 13.13
N GLY A 220 -11.67 -5.56 14.28
CA GLY A 220 -11.19 -6.94 14.39
C GLY A 220 -12.32 -7.94 14.56
N ASN A 221 -11.96 -9.23 14.61
CA ASN A 221 -12.86 -10.34 14.98
C ASN A 221 -12.48 -10.93 16.33
N THR A 222 -13.43 -11.61 16.98
CA THR A 222 -13.19 -12.33 18.22
C THR A 222 -12.32 -13.57 17.96
N LEU A 223 -11.38 -13.86 18.87
CA LEU A 223 -10.57 -15.09 18.80
C LEU A 223 -11.45 -16.33 18.76
N GLY A 224 -11.22 -17.19 17.79
CA GLY A 224 -12.01 -18.39 17.53
C GLY A 224 -13.15 -18.20 16.53
N GLU A 225 -13.48 -16.97 16.13
CA GLU A 225 -14.54 -16.65 15.17
C GLU A 225 -13.92 -16.25 13.82
N PRO A 226 -14.17 -16.99 12.72
CA PRO A 226 -13.62 -16.63 11.41
C PRO A 226 -14.33 -15.41 10.80
N ILE A 227 -13.64 -14.71 9.89
CA ILE A 227 -14.23 -13.69 9.01
C ILE A 227 -14.70 -14.37 7.72
N ASN A 228 -15.99 -14.29 7.42
CA ASN A 228 -16.54 -14.83 6.18
C ASN A 228 -16.19 -13.95 4.99
N ILE A 229 -16.02 -14.56 3.81
CA ILE A 229 -15.69 -13.85 2.57
C ILE A 229 -16.74 -12.80 2.18
N ASP A 230 -18.02 -13.06 2.47
CA ASP A 230 -19.12 -12.12 2.18
C ASP A 230 -19.05 -10.85 3.04
N ASP A 231 -18.40 -10.90 4.20
CA ASP A 231 -18.24 -9.76 5.12
C ASP A 231 -16.85 -9.15 5.09
N ALA A 232 -15.87 -9.79 4.43
CA ALA A 232 -14.45 -9.45 4.55
C ALA A 232 -14.13 -7.98 4.21
N GLU A 233 -14.79 -7.39 3.22
CA GLU A 233 -14.56 -5.99 2.86
C GLU A 233 -14.85 -5.00 3.99
N ARG A 234 -15.79 -5.29 4.89
CA ARG A 234 -16.12 -4.42 6.02
C ARG A 234 -14.97 -4.29 7.01
N TYR A 235 -14.11 -5.32 7.06
CA TYR A 235 -12.92 -5.36 7.89
C TYR A 235 -11.70 -4.70 7.23
N LEU A 236 -11.83 -4.17 6.02
CA LEU A 236 -10.81 -3.40 5.34
C LEU A 236 -11.13 -1.91 5.45
N PHE A 237 -10.20 -1.12 5.98
CA PHE A 237 -10.36 0.33 6.08
C PHE A 237 -9.93 1.04 4.79
N GLY A 238 -8.77 0.69 4.30
CA GLY A 238 -8.18 1.32 3.14
C GLY A 238 -6.83 0.73 2.77
N LEU A 239 -6.27 1.20 1.67
CA LEU A 239 -5.00 0.71 1.12
C LEU A 239 -3.92 1.80 1.17
N CYS A 240 -2.67 1.35 1.30
CA CYS A 240 -1.45 2.15 1.13
C CYS A 240 -0.45 1.43 0.22
N LEU A 241 0.54 2.15 -0.29
CA LEU A 241 1.68 1.53 -0.99
C LEU A 241 2.64 0.93 0.03
N VAL A 242 3.22 -0.21 -0.32
CA VAL A 242 4.21 -0.92 0.50
C VAL A 242 5.44 -1.25 -0.33
N ASN A 243 6.60 -1.11 0.28
CA ASN A 243 7.86 -1.66 -0.21
C ASN A 243 8.41 -2.62 0.83
N ASP A 244 8.33 -3.93 0.56
CA ASP A 244 8.93 -4.94 1.43
C ASP A 244 10.37 -5.22 1.01
N TRP A 245 11.32 -4.50 1.66
CA TRP A 245 12.74 -4.58 1.35
C TRP A 245 13.27 -5.99 1.57
N SER A 246 14.03 -6.50 0.59
CA SER A 246 14.41 -7.91 0.53
C SER A 246 15.91 -8.09 0.34
N ALA A 247 16.55 -8.79 1.28
CA ALA A 247 17.94 -9.22 1.16
C ALA A 247 18.00 -10.62 0.54
N ARG A 248 18.07 -10.72 -0.80
CA ARG A 248 17.87 -11.96 -1.56
C ARG A 248 18.91 -13.05 -1.28
N ASP A 249 20.14 -12.66 -1.00
CA ASP A 249 21.23 -13.60 -0.64
C ASP A 249 21.02 -14.20 0.75
N ILE A 250 20.54 -13.41 1.72
CA ILE A 250 20.15 -13.90 3.05
C ILE A 250 18.89 -14.75 2.92
N GLN A 251 17.88 -14.30 2.15
CA GLN A 251 16.63 -15.04 1.92
C GLN A 251 16.90 -16.44 1.36
N ARG A 252 17.76 -16.55 0.35
CA ARG A 252 18.13 -17.83 -0.26
C ARG A 252 18.67 -18.84 0.76
N TRP A 253 19.42 -18.38 1.74
CA TRP A 253 20.03 -19.23 2.76
C TRP A 253 19.06 -19.68 3.84
N GLU A 254 18.15 -18.80 4.25
CA GLU A 254 17.32 -19.03 5.45
C GLU A 254 15.88 -19.46 5.20
N TYR A 255 15.33 -19.27 3.96
CA TYR A 255 13.88 -19.35 3.75
C TYR A 255 13.27 -20.74 3.99
N GLN A 256 14.08 -21.80 3.96
CA GLN A 256 13.64 -23.15 4.28
C GLN A 256 14.16 -23.53 5.67
N PRO A 257 13.32 -24.16 6.54
CA PRO A 257 11.99 -24.71 6.25
C PRO A 257 10.79 -23.78 6.58
N LEU A 258 10.98 -22.61 7.23
CA LEU A 258 9.86 -21.83 7.80
C LEU A 258 9.50 -20.55 7.04
N GLY A 259 10.14 -20.26 5.94
CA GLY A 259 9.94 -19.03 5.17
C GLY A 259 10.96 -17.94 5.48
N PRO A 260 10.82 -16.72 4.92
CA PRO A 260 11.76 -15.62 5.10
C PRO A 260 11.73 -15.11 6.55
N PHE A 261 12.89 -14.62 7.03
CA PHE A 261 13.04 -14.12 8.38
C PHE A 261 13.92 -12.85 8.40
N LEU A 262 15.26 -12.97 8.58
CA LEU A 262 16.16 -11.81 8.62
C LEU A 262 16.27 -11.08 7.28
N ALA A 263 15.99 -11.78 6.20
CA ALA A 263 15.96 -11.20 4.85
C ALA A 263 14.88 -10.15 4.65
N LYS A 264 13.86 -10.13 5.52
CA LYS A 264 12.67 -9.27 5.44
C LYS A 264 12.50 -8.39 6.68
N SER A 265 12.84 -8.89 7.87
CA SER A 265 12.53 -8.25 9.15
C SER A 265 13.32 -6.96 9.44
N PHE A 266 14.18 -6.49 8.53
CA PHE A 266 15.01 -5.30 8.75
C PHE A 266 14.31 -3.98 8.38
N ALA A 267 13.40 -3.98 7.41
CA ALA A 267 12.58 -2.81 7.05
C ALA A 267 11.43 -3.20 6.11
N THR A 268 10.28 -2.56 6.30
CA THR A 268 9.16 -2.49 5.35
C THR A 268 8.69 -1.04 5.32
N SER A 269 8.70 -0.38 4.15
CA SER A 269 8.26 1.03 4.03
C SER A 269 6.81 1.09 3.57
N ILE A 270 6.03 2.02 4.15
CA ILE A 270 4.64 2.30 3.73
C ILE A 270 4.48 3.76 3.32
N SER A 271 3.57 4.03 2.37
CA SER A 271 3.17 5.41 2.05
C SER A 271 2.39 6.04 3.20
N PRO A 272 2.43 7.38 3.36
CA PRO A 272 1.77 8.04 4.50
C PRO A 272 0.25 8.12 4.36
N PHE A 273 -0.27 8.00 3.15
CA PHE A 273 -1.69 8.15 2.87
C PHE A 273 -2.40 6.79 2.81
N VAL A 274 -3.52 6.70 3.51
CA VAL A 274 -4.44 5.55 3.48
C VAL A 274 -5.66 5.95 2.66
N VAL A 275 -5.75 5.43 1.44
CA VAL A 275 -6.91 5.63 0.55
C VAL A 275 -8.00 4.67 0.97
N THR A 276 -9.16 5.19 1.38
CA THR A 276 -10.24 4.37 1.95
C THR A 276 -10.92 3.49 0.90
N MET A 277 -11.54 2.40 1.35
CA MET A 277 -12.30 1.50 0.48
C MET A 277 -13.46 2.23 -0.20
N GLU A 278 -14.07 3.21 0.49
CA GLU A 278 -15.11 4.09 -0.05
C GLU A 278 -14.59 4.90 -1.25
N ALA A 279 -13.42 5.51 -1.14
CA ALA A 279 -12.83 6.30 -2.23
C ALA A 279 -12.55 5.46 -3.48
N MET A 280 -12.25 4.16 -3.28
CA MET A 280 -11.94 3.23 -4.36
C MET A 280 -13.18 2.60 -5.01
N ALA A 281 -14.39 2.86 -4.53
CA ALA A 281 -15.62 2.25 -5.06
C ALA A 281 -15.75 2.34 -6.60
N PRO A 282 -15.46 3.48 -7.26
CA PRO A 282 -15.54 3.58 -8.72
C PRO A 282 -14.51 2.72 -9.49
N PHE A 283 -13.42 2.33 -8.84
CA PHE A 283 -12.27 1.67 -9.46
C PHE A 283 -12.23 0.15 -9.21
N ARG A 284 -13.29 -0.39 -8.62
CA ARG A 284 -13.44 -1.83 -8.41
C ARG A 284 -13.66 -2.55 -9.75
N VAL A 285 -12.98 -3.67 -9.89
CA VAL A 285 -13.02 -4.52 -11.08
C VAL A 285 -13.19 -5.99 -10.67
N PRO A 286 -13.52 -6.90 -11.60
CA PRO A 286 -13.52 -8.32 -11.29
C PRO A 286 -12.19 -8.79 -10.70
N ALA A 287 -12.27 -9.79 -9.84
CA ALA A 287 -11.11 -10.54 -9.38
C ALA A 287 -10.36 -11.14 -10.58
N PHE A 288 -9.10 -11.52 -10.36
CA PHE A 288 -8.24 -12.11 -11.40
C PHE A 288 -8.94 -13.26 -12.12
N GLU A 289 -8.97 -13.20 -13.45
CA GLU A 289 -9.53 -14.25 -14.28
C GLU A 289 -8.57 -15.47 -14.28
N ARG A 290 -8.99 -16.54 -13.63
CA ARG A 290 -8.22 -17.77 -13.54
C ARG A 290 -8.26 -18.53 -14.86
N ASP A 291 -7.17 -19.22 -15.19
CA ASP A 291 -7.15 -20.16 -16.29
C ASP A 291 -8.27 -21.22 -16.07
N PRO A 292 -9.02 -21.61 -17.10
CA PRO A 292 -10.07 -22.65 -16.98
C PRO A 292 -9.59 -23.98 -16.38
N SER A 293 -8.29 -24.28 -16.48
CA SER A 293 -7.68 -25.45 -15.87
C SER A 293 -7.28 -25.28 -14.41
N ASP A 294 -7.33 -24.05 -13.88
CA ASP A 294 -7.00 -23.76 -12.50
C ASP A 294 -8.10 -24.26 -11.55
N PRO A 295 -7.74 -24.70 -10.34
CA PRO A 295 -8.71 -25.08 -9.35
C PRO A 295 -9.57 -23.87 -8.95
N GLN A 296 -10.87 -24.08 -8.80
CA GLN A 296 -11.74 -23.06 -8.22
C GLN A 296 -11.44 -22.89 -6.72
N PRO A 297 -11.55 -21.67 -6.16
CA PRO A 297 -11.46 -21.47 -4.73
C PRO A 297 -12.45 -22.36 -3.96
N LEU A 298 -12.04 -22.86 -2.81
CA LEU A 298 -12.98 -23.55 -1.91
C LEU A 298 -14.09 -22.59 -1.45
N PRO A 299 -15.27 -23.09 -1.04
CA PRO A 299 -16.43 -22.26 -0.68
C PRO A 299 -16.14 -21.13 0.30
N TYR A 300 -15.23 -21.31 1.24
CA TYR A 300 -14.87 -20.24 2.21
C TYR A 300 -14.10 -19.06 1.58
N LEU A 301 -13.54 -19.23 0.38
CA LEU A 301 -12.85 -18.18 -0.38
C LEU A 301 -13.62 -17.75 -1.63
N HIS A 302 -14.86 -18.19 -1.79
CA HIS A 302 -15.68 -17.93 -2.95
C HIS A 302 -16.92 -17.12 -2.57
N ALA A 303 -17.07 -15.95 -3.17
CA ALA A 303 -18.28 -15.13 -3.11
C ALA A 303 -18.49 -14.45 -4.47
N ASP A 304 -19.71 -14.40 -4.95
CA ASP A 304 -20.04 -13.75 -6.24
C ASP A 304 -19.63 -12.28 -6.23
N GLU A 305 -19.88 -11.58 -5.13
CA GLU A 305 -19.51 -10.18 -4.99
C GLU A 305 -17.99 -9.98 -5.09
N ASN A 306 -17.19 -10.82 -4.42
CA ASN A 306 -15.73 -10.78 -4.56
C ASN A 306 -15.28 -11.10 -6.00
N ASN A 307 -15.97 -11.99 -6.70
CA ASN A 307 -15.64 -12.30 -8.10
C ASN A 307 -15.88 -11.10 -9.03
N TYR A 308 -16.95 -10.33 -8.80
CA TYR A 308 -17.29 -9.17 -9.64
C TYR A 308 -16.57 -7.90 -9.26
N PHE A 309 -16.18 -7.72 -7.99
CA PHE A 309 -15.69 -6.45 -7.47
C PHE A 309 -14.46 -6.59 -6.55
N GLY A 310 -13.88 -7.80 -6.39
CA GLY A 310 -12.76 -8.05 -5.50
C GLY A 310 -11.43 -7.44 -5.95
N GLY A 311 -11.26 -7.19 -7.25
CA GLY A 311 -10.09 -6.52 -7.81
C GLY A 311 -10.17 -4.99 -7.71
N VAL A 312 -9.01 -4.34 -7.84
CA VAL A 312 -8.88 -2.88 -7.92
C VAL A 312 -8.07 -2.53 -9.16
N ASN A 313 -8.60 -1.65 -10.01
CA ASN A 313 -7.86 -1.09 -11.14
C ASN A 313 -6.94 0.04 -10.63
N LEU A 314 -5.80 -0.34 -10.08
CA LEU A 314 -4.80 0.56 -9.53
C LEU A 314 -3.50 0.36 -10.30
N SER A 315 -3.13 1.37 -11.06
CA SER A 315 -1.86 1.48 -11.78
C SER A 315 -0.74 1.76 -10.79
N LEU A 316 0.36 1.02 -10.91
CA LEU A 316 1.50 1.07 -9.99
C LEU A 316 2.79 1.28 -10.78
N GLU A 317 3.62 2.21 -10.34
CA GLU A 317 4.89 2.49 -10.99
C GLU A 317 6.04 2.46 -9.98
N VAL A 318 7.20 1.99 -10.43
CA VAL A 318 8.43 2.00 -9.65
C VAL A 318 9.51 2.77 -10.39
N PHE A 319 10.22 3.62 -9.64
CA PHE A 319 11.36 4.39 -10.15
C PHE A 319 12.58 4.16 -9.27
N ILE A 320 13.77 4.31 -9.87
CA ILE A 320 15.06 4.34 -9.19
C ILE A 320 15.78 5.66 -9.45
N SER A 321 16.45 6.16 -8.42
CA SER A 321 17.37 7.29 -8.52
C SER A 321 18.66 6.95 -7.78
N SER A 322 19.78 6.79 -8.50
CA SER A 322 21.07 6.58 -7.85
C SER A 322 21.58 7.87 -7.23
N GLN A 323 22.54 7.78 -6.29
CA GLN A 323 23.17 8.96 -5.73
C GLN A 323 23.77 9.85 -6.84
N LYS A 324 24.46 9.26 -7.79
CA LYS A 324 25.08 9.98 -8.90
C LYS A 324 24.04 10.60 -9.83
N MET A 325 22.91 9.95 -10.11
CA MET A 325 21.82 10.57 -10.85
C MET A 325 21.31 11.83 -10.17
N ARG A 326 21.14 11.85 -8.86
CA ARG A 326 20.73 13.05 -8.11
C ARG A 326 21.79 14.15 -8.14
N GLU A 327 23.07 13.81 -7.99
CA GLU A 327 24.18 14.76 -8.10
C GLU A 327 24.28 15.40 -9.51
N GLU A 328 23.90 14.64 -10.54
CA GLU A 328 23.82 15.10 -11.93
C GLU A 328 22.47 15.75 -12.29
N ASN A 329 21.54 15.89 -11.34
CA ASN A 329 20.16 16.41 -11.51
C ASN A 329 19.35 15.65 -12.59
N LEU A 330 19.57 14.35 -12.72
CA LEU A 330 18.79 13.49 -13.60
C LEU A 330 17.49 13.06 -12.92
N ALA A 331 16.41 13.01 -13.70
CA ALA A 331 15.13 12.50 -13.22
C ALA A 331 15.25 11.00 -12.83
N PRO A 332 14.47 10.53 -11.83
CA PRO A 332 14.37 9.12 -11.54
C PRO A 332 13.99 8.30 -12.78
N MET A 333 14.64 7.15 -12.98
CA MET A 333 14.36 6.25 -14.08
C MET A 333 13.20 5.33 -13.72
N LYS A 334 12.17 5.26 -14.57
CA LYS A 334 11.08 4.29 -14.42
C LYS A 334 11.61 2.88 -14.65
N LEU A 335 11.35 1.98 -13.69
CA LEU A 335 11.73 0.58 -13.74
C LEU A 335 10.60 -0.30 -14.26
N SER A 336 9.38 -0.06 -13.78
CA SER A 336 8.21 -0.86 -14.14
C SER A 336 6.91 -0.10 -13.99
N HIS A 337 5.87 -0.66 -14.64
CA HIS A 337 4.49 -0.20 -14.59
C HIS A 337 3.57 -1.41 -14.58
N GLY A 338 2.98 -1.71 -13.42
CA GLY A 338 2.06 -2.84 -13.21
C GLY A 338 0.65 -2.38 -12.83
N ASN A 339 -0.20 -3.32 -12.47
CA ASN A 339 -1.56 -3.04 -12.01
C ASN A 339 -1.98 -4.04 -10.92
N ALA A 340 -2.64 -3.55 -9.87
CA ALA A 340 -3.08 -4.39 -8.75
C ALA A 340 -4.17 -5.41 -9.14
N ARG A 341 -4.89 -5.21 -10.25
CA ARG A 341 -5.85 -6.20 -10.78
C ARG A 341 -5.20 -7.53 -11.18
N ASP A 342 -3.86 -7.57 -11.31
CA ASP A 342 -3.10 -8.76 -11.66
C ASP A 342 -2.82 -9.67 -10.45
N LEU A 343 -3.29 -9.30 -9.25
CA LEU A 343 -3.27 -10.16 -8.07
C LEU A 343 -4.20 -11.36 -8.22
N TYR A 344 -3.65 -12.57 -8.13
CA TYR A 344 -4.39 -13.85 -8.24
C TYR A 344 -5.38 -14.06 -7.08
N TRP A 345 -5.07 -13.53 -5.89
CA TRP A 345 -5.90 -13.51 -4.71
C TRP A 345 -6.24 -12.07 -4.33
N THR A 346 -7.50 -11.80 -4.03
CA THR A 346 -7.97 -10.47 -3.60
C THR A 346 -7.64 -10.19 -2.14
N MET A 347 -7.69 -8.92 -1.72
CA MET A 347 -7.49 -8.52 -0.31
C MET A 347 -8.53 -9.19 0.61
N SER A 348 -9.79 -9.29 0.17
CA SER A 348 -10.84 -9.99 0.90
C SER A 348 -10.53 -11.47 1.09
N GLN A 349 -10.00 -12.15 0.07
CA GLN A 349 -9.60 -13.55 0.18
C GLN A 349 -8.40 -13.74 1.09
N MET A 350 -7.41 -12.82 1.06
CA MET A 350 -6.28 -12.84 1.99
C MET A 350 -6.75 -12.73 3.44
N LEU A 351 -7.60 -11.74 3.74
CA LEU A 351 -8.14 -11.52 5.08
C LEU A 351 -8.98 -12.72 5.57
N THR A 352 -9.89 -13.21 4.72
CA THR A 352 -10.71 -14.38 5.03
C THR A 352 -9.85 -15.60 5.32
N HIS A 353 -8.83 -15.87 4.49
CA HIS A 353 -7.93 -16.99 4.73
C HIS A 353 -7.16 -16.84 6.02
N HIS A 354 -6.67 -15.65 6.31
CA HIS A 354 -5.93 -15.36 7.55
C HIS A 354 -6.76 -15.64 8.81
N ALA A 355 -8.05 -15.27 8.79
CA ALA A 355 -8.94 -15.43 9.92
C ALA A 355 -9.71 -16.76 9.92
N SER A 356 -9.58 -17.61 8.88
CA SER A 356 -10.41 -18.81 8.68
C SER A 356 -10.26 -19.88 9.79
N ASN A 357 -9.13 -19.88 10.49
CA ASN A 357 -8.86 -20.77 11.62
C ASN A 357 -9.28 -20.16 12.97
N GLY A 358 -9.91 -18.97 12.98
CA GLY A 358 -10.29 -18.23 14.17
C GLY A 358 -9.19 -17.33 14.73
N CYS A 359 -8.12 -17.06 13.96
CA CYS A 359 -7.16 -16.00 14.31
C CYS A 359 -7.89 -14.67 14.43
N ASN A 360 -7.67 -13.94 15.54
CA ASN A 360 -8.24 -12.63 15.74
C ASN A 360 -7.40 -11.56 15.03
N MET A 361 -7.97 -10.98 14.01
CA MET A 361 -7.45 -9.74 13.41
C MET A 361 -7.77 -8.57 14.33
N GLN A 362 -6.93 -7.56 14.34
CA GLN A 362 -7.10 -6.37 15.16
C GLN A 362 -7.10 -5.11 14.29
N ALA A 363 -7.83 -4.09 14.71
CA ALA A 363 -7.74 -2.77 14.07
C ALA A 363 -6.29 -2.29 14.06
N GLY A 364 -5.80 -1.86 12.89
CA GLY A 364 -4.42 -1.46 12.69
C GLY A 364 -3.47 -2.59 12.26
N ASP A 365 -3.91 -3.84 12.18
CA ASP A 365 -3.13 -4.88 11.52
C ASP A 365 -2.93 -4.50 10.05
N LEU A 366 -1.72 -4.74 9.55
CA LEU A 366 -1.35 -4.50 8.16
C LEU A 366 -1.24 -5.84 7.42
N ILE A 367 -1.99 -5.96 6.32
CA ILE A 367 -1.93 -7.10 5.42
C ILE A 367 -1.34 -6.61 4.10
N ALA A 368 -0.16 -7.09 3.72
CA ALA A 368 0.45 -6.79 2.43
C ALA A 368 0.18 -7.90 1.40
N SER A 369 0.12 -7.52 0.13
CA SER A 369 -0.27 -8.37 -0.98
C SER A 369 0.78 -9.39 -1.40
N GLY A 370 2.04 -9.17 -1.00
CA GLY A 370 3.18 -9.69 -1.72
C GLY A 370 3.46 -8.92 -3.00
N THR A 371 4.63 -9.11 -3.57
CA THR A 371 5.08 -8.39 -4.77
C THR A 371 4.06 -8.45 -5.89
N ILE A 372 3.66 -7.31 -6.43
CA ILE A 372 2.74 -7.18 -7.56
C ILE A 372 3.55 -7.13 -8.86
N SER A 373 3.47 -8.19 -9.64
CA SER A 373 4.02 -8.27 -10.99
C SER A 373 2.92 -8.63 -11.98
N GLY A 374 3.03 -8.12 -13.20
CA GLY A 374 2.18 -8.50 -14.32
C GLY A 374 2.86 -9.50 -15.25
N ALA A 375 2.24 -9.73 -16.42
CA ALA A 375 2.67 -10.76 -17.36
C ALA A 375 3.95 -10.42 -18.15
N THR A 376 4.33 -9.14 -18.22
CA THR A 376 5.43 -8.65 -19.07
C THR A 376 6.55 -8.05 -18.22
N LYS A 377 7.79 -8.06 -18.75
CA LYS A 377 8.98 -7.62 -18.01
C LYS A 377 8.87 -6.19 -17.47
N ASP A 378 8.24 -5.29 -18.21
CA ASP A 378 8.01 -3.90 -17.84
C ASP A 378 6.95 -3.72 -16.73
N SER A 379 6.30 -4.82 -16.29
CA SER A 379 5.34 -4.85 -15.19
C SER A 379 5.83 -5.65 -13.97
N PHE A 380 7.10 -6.02 -13.91
CA PHE A 380 7.65 -6.77 -12.78
C PHE A 380 7.86 -5.86 -11.56
N GLY A 381 7.42 -6.34 -10.40
CA GLY A 381 7.40 -5.58 -9.15
C GLY A 381 8.67 -5.67 -8.31
N SER A 382 9.74 -6.32 -8.79
CA SER A 382 11.00 -6.46 -8.07
C SER A 382 12.22 -6.41 -8.99
N LEU A 383 13.37 -6.00 -8.45
CA LEU A 383 14.61 -5.90 -9.20
C LEU A 383 15.18 -7.28 -9.56
N ILE A 384 15.01 -8.27 -8.70
CA ILE A 384 15.41 -9.64 -8.98
C ILE A 384 14.73 -10.21 -10.25
N GLU A 385 13.46 -9.87 -10.48
CA GLU A 385 12.73 -10.24 -11.69
C GLU A 385 13.26 -9.47 -12.90
N LEU A 386 13.37 -8.15 -12.79
CA LEU A 386 13.84 -7.27 -13.87
C LEU A 386 15.24 -7.62 -14.36
N THR A 387 16.12 -7.99 -13.43
CA THR A 387 17.52 -8.34 -13.72
C THR A 387 17.76 -9.84 -13.88
N TRP A 388 16.71 -10.65 -13.77
CA TRP A 388 16.78 -12.12 -13.80
C TRP A 388 17.91 -12.66 -12.91
N ARG A 389 17.80 -12.37 -11.58
CA ARG A 389 18.83 -12.66 -10.57
C ARG A 389 20.19 -12.02 -10.85
N GLY A 390 20.21 -10.85 -11.49
CA GLY A 390 21.43 -10.13 -11.83
C GLY A 390 22.17 -10.63 -13.06
N THR A 391 21.59 -11.55 -13.84
CA THR A 391 22.17 -12.01 -15.12
C THR A 391 21.94 -11.00 -16.26
N GLU A 392 20.91 -10.15 -16.12
CA GLU A 392 20.51 -9.11 -17.06
C GLU A 392 20.55 -7.73 -16.36
N PRO A 393 21.73 -7.12 -16.15
CA PRO A 393 21.83 -5.85 -15.43
C PRO A 393 21.05 -4.73 -16.13
N LEU A 394 20.42 -3.85 -15.35
CA LEU A 394 19.80 -2.63 -15.84
C LEU A 394 20.86 -1.55 -16.08
N ASN A 395 20.70 -0.76 -17.15
CA ASN A 395 21.52 0.40 -17.43
C ASN A 395 20.79 1.65 -16.99
N LEU A 396 21.39 2.45 -16.11
CA LEU A 396 20.85 3.73 -15.67
C LEU A 396 21.25 4.85 -16.66
N PRO A 397 20.51 5.97 -16.70
CA PRO A 397 20.74 7.07 -17.66
C PRO A 397 22.14 7.69 -17.59
N ASN A 398 22.80 7.63 -16.44
CA ASN A 398 24.15 8.14 -16.20
C ASN A 398 25.27 7.14 -16.52
N GLY A 399 24.93 5.97 -17.10
CA GLY A 399 25.86 4.91 -17.46
C GLY A 399 26.22 3.92 -16.31
N GLU A 400 25.67 4.11 -15.11
CA GLU A 400 25.77 3.09 -14.06
C GLU A 400 24.92 1.86 -14.42
N THR A 401 25.24 0.72 -13.83
CA THR A 401 24.46 -0.52 -13.99
C THR A 401 23.98 -1.03 -12.65
N ARG A 402 22.82 -1.68 -12.62
CA ARG A 402 22.29 -2.33 -11.39
C ARG A 402 21.89 -3.76 -11.67
N LYS A 403 22.37 -4.65 -10.80
CA LYS A 403 21.87 -6.03 -10.64
C LYS A 403 20.93 -6.12 -9.45
N PHE A 404 21.31 -5.45 -8.38
CA PHE A 404 20.60 -5.23 -7.13
C PHE A 404 20.85 -3.79 -6.68
N LEU A 405 20.16 -3.35 -5.64
CA LEU A 405 20.29 -2.01 -5.10
C LEU A 405 21.66 -1.80 -4.46
N GLU A 406 22.25 -0.63 -4.68
CA GLU A 406 23.50 -0.18 -4.09
C GLU A 406 23.25 0.89 -3.00
N ASP A 407 24.25 1.11 -2.11
CA ASP A 407 24.16 2.18 -1.10
C ASP A 407 24.03 3.53 -1.84
N GLY A 408 23.12 4.37 -1.39
CA GLY A 408 22.75 5.62 -2.06
C GLY A 408 21.62 5.52 -3.07
N ASP A 409 21.19 4.34 -3.50
CA ASP A 409 20.01 4.20 -4.37
C ASP A 409 18.72 4.56 -3.60
N GLU A 410 17.82 5.25 -4.27
CA GLU A 410 16.47 5.55 -3.79
C GLU A 410 15.45 4.87 -4.69
N VAL A 411 14.54 4.11 -4.11
CA VAL A 411 13.38 3.55 -4.79
C VAL A 411 12.16 4.41 -4.47
N ILE A 412 11.35 4.70 -5.50
CA ILE A 412 10.13 5.49 -5.39
C ILE A 412 9.01 4.70 -6.04
N MET A 413 7.94 4.45 -5.31
CA MET A 413 6.73 3.79 -5.77
C MET A 413 5.58 4.77 -5.77
N THR A 414 4.77 4.76 -6.83
CA THR A 414 3.55 5.56 -6.96
C THR A 414 2.38 4.68 -7.37
N GLY A 415 1.17 5.13 -7.07
CA GLY A 415 -0.04 4.41 -7.44
C GLY A 415 -1.18 5.37 -7.73
N SER A 416 -1.99 5.07 -8.75
CA SER A 416 -3.20 5.84 -9.06
C SER A 416 -4.30 4.97 -9.67
N CYS A 417 -5.55 5.33 -9.37
CA CYS A 417 -6.73 4.76 -9.99
C CYS A 417 -7.31 5.73 -11.02
N GLU A 418 -7.59 5.21 -12.21
CA GLU A 418 -8.22 5.96 -13.29
C GLU A 418 -9.35 5.15 -13.92
N ARG A 419 -10.45 5.83 -14.21
CA ARG A 419 -11.60 5.28 -14.93
C ARG A 419 -12.34 6.38 -15.65
N GLU A 420 -12.77 6.13 -16.88
CA GLU A 420 -13.61 7.06 -17.65
C GLU A 420 -14.87 7.45 -16.86
N GLY A 421 -15.17 8.75 -16.82
CA GLY A 421 -16.30 9.32 -16.07
C GLY A 421 -16.04 9.58 -14.59
N TYR A 422 -14.83 9.33 -14.08
CA TYR A 422 -14.43 9.60 -12.69
C TYR A 422 -13.13 10.38 -12.62
N ARG A 423 -12.94 11.11 -11.53
CA ARG A 423 -11.66 11.79 -11.27
C ARG A 423 -10.59 10.76 -10.91
N ARG A 424 -9.38 11.00 -11.42
CA ARG A 424 -8.19 10.26 -10.98
C ARG A 424 -8.00 10.45 -9.47
N ILE A 425 -7.64 9.38 -8.77
CA ILE A 425 -7.20 9.42 -7.37
C ILE A 425 -5.83 8.76 -7.24
N GLY A 426 -4.97 9.29 -6.37
CA GLY A 426 -3.63 8.77 -6.17
C GLY A 426 -3.36 8.33 -4.73
N PHE A 427 -2.22 7.68 -4.53
CA PHE A 427 -1.77 7.13 -3.24
C PHE A 427 -0.56 7.87 -2.67
N GLY A 428 -0.17 9.00 -3.30
CA GLY A 428 1.11 9.65 -3.01
C GLY A 428 2.28 8.75 -3.38
N ASN A 429 3.34 8.79 -2.59
CA ASN A 429 4.51 7.95 -2.86
C ASN A 429 4.99 7.17 -1.64
N CYS A 430 5.56 5.98 -1.90
CA CYS A 430 6.35 5.22 -0.96
C CYS A 430 7.81 5.23 -1.43
N ARG A 431 8.70 5.88 -0.67
CA ARG A 431 10.11 6.04 -1.02
C ARG A 431 11.03 5.59 0.09
N GLY A 432 12.20 5.09 -0.28
CA GLY A 432 13.27 4.75 0.67
C GLY A 432 14.63 4.80 0.01
N ARG A 433 15.62 5.29 0.76
CA ARG A 433 17.02 5.37 0.33
C ARG A 433 17.88 4.41 1.12
N ILE A 434 18.73 3.66 0.41
CA ILE A 434 19.68 2.74 1.04
C ILE A 434 20.87 3.51 1.60
N ILE A 435 21.28 3.18 2.87
CA ILE A 435 22.43 3.77 3.56
C ILE A 435 23.34 2.71 4.17
#